data_36b376c3de8ba051c9c8a451aa49ba12
#
_entry.id   36b376c3de8ba051c9c8a451aa49ba12
#
_cell.length_a   1.000
_cell.length_b   1.000
_cell.length_c   1.000
_cell.angle_alpha   90.00
_cell.angle_beta   90.00
_cell.angle_gamma   90.00
#
_symmetry.space_group_name_H-M   'P 1'
#
loop_
_entity.id
_entity.type
_entity.pdbx_description
1 polymer ?
#
loop_
_entity_poly.entity_id
_entity_poly.type
_entity_poly.pdbx_seq_one_letter_code
_entity_poly.pdbx_strand_id
1 'polypeptide(L)'
;MQSSLLKKISKVPLSLQKKILQKGILQKRDLSFAKILLLKCASYLGDRLTGNNNCEYIRAVQRNGEEAPKILFIDDRMPYDFLGAGYPRSRVILNILSKLKVNASFIPLGFACNDSPSMIHSHFPDNIDYLLSLNKDSIFSFLYKKRNFFDAIIISRPHNMEYLYGVLKYLKRYKPSLKIIYDAEALICYREILKQETLGQPFSTEKQKMLIDQEKALFSVADSIYAVSPSEKKLIQNYYPDTPISVISHCVESHQPINGFHKRENFLFIGRLNENDSPNVDSLIWFCQEIWPSIRKQLPQAKLDIVGLAEASQLKPLKNQDDINFHGRQDCLDEFYAAAKVFIAPTRFAAGIPLKVCGAASHGIPIVMTEVLLTQLDWPKYSSLGVHWQQSSQFTQTCVKIYNDEEYWNEMSQQGLEYINTQYTKEQMYRSFVTSLEQLNLL
;
A
#
# COMPACT_ATOMS: atom_id res chain seq x y z
N MET A 1 -36.59 -19.14 6.86
CA MET A 1 -36.92 -17.69 6.93
C MET A 1 -36.19 -16.81 5.91
N GLN A 2 -34.96 -17.07 5.53
CA GLN A 2 -34.21 -16.27 4.54
C GLN A 2 -34.80 -16.27 3.11
N SER A 3 -35.38 -17.38 2.65
CA SER A 3 -35.93 -17.47 1.27
C SER A 3 -37.18 -16.61 1.02
N SER A 4 -37.98 -16.35 2.05
CA SER A 4 -39.21 -15.54 1.92
C SER A 4 -38.93 -14.02 1.90
N LEU A 5 -37.88 -13.59 2.61
CA LEU A 5 -37.43 -12.19 2.64
C LEU A 5 -36.83 -11.76 1.30
N LEU A 6 -36.05 -12.65 0.69
CA LEU A 6 -35.41 -12.43 -0.60
C LEU A 6 -36.40 -12.32 -1.76
N LYS A 7 -37.52 -13.09 -1.72
CA LYS A 7 -38.61 -12.98 -2.72
C LYS A 7 -39.41 -11.66 -2.57
N LYS A 8 -39.42 -11.04 -1.38
CA LYS A 8 -40.08 -9.76 -1.16
C LYS A 8 -39.24 -8.58 -1.60
N ILE A 9 -37.90 -8.67 -1.45
CA ILE A 9 -36.95 -7.60 -1.83
C ILE A 9 -36.84 -7.46 -3.37
N SER A 10 -36.96 -8.53 -4.13
CA SER A 10 -36.93 -8.48 -5.60
C SER A 10 -38.08 -7.71 -6.26
N LYS A 11 -39.16 -7.44 -5.50
CA LYS A 11 -40.32 -6.66 -5.97
C LYS A 11 -40.29 -5.18 -5.58
N VAL A 12 -39.26 -4.72 -4.87
CA VAL A 12 -39.16 -3.35 -4.35
C VAL A 12 -38.41 -2.46 -5.35
N PRO A 13 -38.92 -1.26 -5.71
CA PRO A 13 -38.24 -0.32 -6.60
C PRO A 13 -36.84 0.06 -6.10
N LEU A 14 -35.89 0.27 -7.01
CA LEU A 14 -34.46 0.55 -6.71
C LEU A 14 -34.27 1.73 -5.74
N SER A 15 -35.14 2.75 -5.80
CA SER A 15 -35.13 3.92 -4.93
C SER A 15 -35.47 3.58 -3.47
N LEU A 16 -36.32 2.59 -3.24
CA LEU A 16 -36.72 2.14 -1.91
C LEU A 16 -35.66 1.17 -1.35
N GLN A 17 -35.03 0.39 -2.19
CA GLN A 17 -33.89 -0.48 -1.83
C GLN A 17 -32.73 0.37 -1.29
N LYS A 18 -32.41 1.52 -1.92
CA LYS A 18 -31.41 2.48 -1.42
C LYS A 18 -31.77 3.03 -0.02
N LYS A 19 -33.05 3.32 0.26
CA LYS A 19 -33.50 3.81 1.58
C LYS A 19 -33.45 2.76 2.67
N ILE A 20 -33.71 1.50 2.36
CA ILE A 20 -33.59 0.36 3.30
C ILE A 20 -32.13 0.15 3.68
N LEU A 21 -31.21 0.35 2.72
CA LEU A 21 -29.77 0.24 2.89
C LEU A 21 -29.18 1.40 3.73
N GLN A 22 -29.72 2.61 3.58
CA GLN A 22 -29.28 3.78 4.37
C GLN A 22 -29.72 3.73 5.84
N LYS A 23 -30.72 2.92 6.21
CA LYS A 23 -31.25 2.81 7.58
C LYS A 23 -30.57 1.72 8.44
N GLY A 24 -29.46 1.12 8.00
CA GLY A 24 -28.66 0.23 8.84
C GLY A 24 -29.31 -1.13 9.20
N ILE A 25 -30.36 -1.57 8.47
CA ILE A 25 -31.12 -2.80 8.77
C ILE A 25 -30.38 -4.07 8.32
N LEU A 26 -29.35 -3.93 7.44
CA LEU A 26 -28.49 -5.03 7.00
C LEU A 26 -27.02 -4.68 7.23
N GLN A 27 -26.25 -5.59 7.79
CA GLN A 27 -24.80 -5.40 7.90
C GLN A 27 -24.19 -5.34 6.49
N LYS A 28 -23.11 -4.54 6.28
CA LYS A 28 -22.43 -4.38 4.98
C LYS A 28 -22.10 -5.74 4.30
N ARG A 29 -21.90 -6.81 5.08
CA ARG A 29 -21.64 -8.18 4.61
C ARG A 29 -22.82 -8.87 3.92
N ASP A 30 -24.04 -8.57 4.37
CA ASP A 30 -25.26 -9.11 3.73
C ASP A 30 -25.62 -8.38 2.43
N LEU A 31 -25.12 -7.16 2.29
CA LEU A 31 -25.26 -6.32 1.11
C LEU A 31 -24.62 -6.90 -0.16
N SER A 32 -23.43 -7.50 -0.03
CA SER A 32 -22.75 -8.10 -1.18
C SER A 32 -23.49 -9.32 -1.70
N PHE A 33 -24.08 -10.13 -0.81
CA PHE A 33 -24.88 -11.29 -1.20
C PHE A 33 -26.23 -10.88 -1.83
N ALA A 34 -26.88 -9.85 -1.30
CA ALA A 34 -28.11 -9.26 -1.87
C ALA A 34 -27.84 -8.63 -3.24
N LYS A 35 -26.70 -7.94 -3.42
CA LYS A 35 -26.26 -7.42 -4.74
C LYS A 35 -26.01 -8.54 -5.74
N ILE A 36 -25.39 -9.65 -5.34
CA ILE A 36 -25.18 -10.81 -6.22
C ILE A 36 -26.50 -11.43 -6.65
N LEU A 37 -27.50 -11.49 -5.75
CA LEU A 37 -28.81 -12.02 -6.08
C LEU A 37 -29.61 -11.07 -7.00
N LEU A 38 -29.49 -9.74 -6.79
CA LEU A 38 -30.07 -8.71 -7.66
C LEU A 38 -29.41 -8.72 -9.05
N LEU A 39 -28.12 -8.98 -9.14
CA LEU A 39 -27.38 -9.12 -10.39
C LEU A 39 -27.75 -10.41 -11.13
N LYS A 40 -28.07 -11.52 -10.42
CA LYS A 40 -28.68 -12.71 -11.06
C LYS A 40 -29.99 -12.37 -11.74
N CYS A 41 -30.82 -11.53 -11.12
CA CYS A 41 -32.09 -11.11 -11.69
C CYS A 41 -31.89 -10.08 -12.80
N ALA A 42 -30.93 -9.15 -12.66
CA ALA A 42 -30.66 -8.10 -13.65
C ALA A 42 -29.91 -8.64 -14.88
N SER A 43 -28.98 -9.60 -14.75
CA SER A 43 -28.31 -10.21 -15.90
C SER A 43 -29.27 -11.05 -16.74
N TYR A 44 -30.26 -11.70 -16.10
CA TYR A 44 -31.32 -12.43 -16.83
C TYR A 44 -32.23 -11.51 -17.63
N LEU A 45 -32.38 -10.25 -17.19
CA LEU A 45 -33.17 -9.22 -17.87
C LEU A 45 -32.30 -8.33 -18.79
N GLY A 46 -31.04 -8.13 -18.47
CA GLY A 46 -30.13 -7.21 -19.19
C GLY A 46 -29.50 -7.79 -20.44
N ASP A 47 -29.33 -9.11 -20.53
CA ASP A 47 -28.83 -9.77 -21.76
C ASP A 47 -29.84 -9.64 -22.94
N ARG A 48 -31.08 -9.16 -22.66
CA ARG A 48 -32.08 -8.81 -23.68
C ARG A 48 -32.11 -7.31 -24.05
N LEU A 49 -31.46 -6.41 -23.29
CA LEU A 49 -31.62 -4.96 -23.44
C LEU A 49 -30.34 -4.17 -23.72
N THR A 50 -29.16 -4.76 -23.62
CA THR A 50 -27.89 -4.04 -23.88
C THR A 50 -26.98 -4.86 -24.80
N GLY A 51 -27.30 -4.86 -26.07
CA GLY A 51 -26.33 -5.09 -27.12
C GLY A 51 -25.40 -3.86 -27.21
N ASN A 52 -24.15 -4.02 -26.87
CA ASN A 52 -23.00 -3.12 -26.93
C ASN A 52 -22.55 -2.58 -25.56
N ASN A 53 -21.85 -3.39 -24.81
CA ASN A 53 -20.80 -2.90 -23.93
C ASN A 53 -19.47 -3.05 -24.70
N ASN A 54 -19.05 -2.02 -25.41
CA ASN A 54 -17.66 -1.84 -25.82
C ASN A 54 -16.86 -1.63 -24.53
N CYS A 55 -16.47 -2.72 -23.88
CA CYS A 55 -15.46 -2.68 -22.86
C CYS A 55 -14.17 -2.26 -23.55
N GLU A 56 -13.56 -1.15 -23.18
CA GLU A 56 -12.18 -0.87 -23.53
C GLU A 56 -11.31 -1.98 -22.90
N TYR A 57 -11.02 -2.93 -23.72
CA TYR A 57 -10.30 -4.14 -23.39
C TYR A 57 -9.06 -4.18 -24.24
N ILE A 58 -7.93 -3.94 -23.60
CA ILE A 58 -6.62 -4.08 -24.27
C ILE A 58 -6.19 -5.52 -24.11
N ARG A 59 -6.22 -6.27 -25.21
CA ARG A 59 -5.80 -7.66 -25.21
C ARG A 59 -4.29 -7.78 -25.22
N ALA A 60 -3.78 -8.78 -24.52
CA ALA A 60 -2.41 -9.20 -24.60
C ALA A 60 -2.00 -9.47 -26.06
N VAL A 61 -0.87 -8.93 -26.48
CA VAL A 61 -0.30 -9.13 -27.84
C VAL A 61 0.11 -10.58 -28.00
N GLN A 62 0.70 -11.17 -26.97
CA GLN A 62 1.12 -12.57 -26.93
C GLN A 62 0.60 -13.22 -25.67
N ARG A 63 0.10 -14.46 -25.79
CA ARG A 63 -0.38 -15.26 -24.66
C ARG A 63 0.38 -16.58 -24.58
N ASN A 64 0.45 -17.12 -23.37
CA ASN A 64 0.84 -18.50 -23.16
C ASN A 64 -0.28 -19.45 -23.65
N GLY A 65 0.02 -20.75 -23.78
CA GLY A 65 -0.97 -21.74 -24.20
C GLY A 65 -2.26 -21.73 -23.36
N GLU A 66 -3.32 -22.34 -23.86
CA GLU A 66 -4.64 -22.38 -23.19
C GLU A 66 -4.60 -23.02 -21.81
N GLU A 67 -3.68 -23.97 -21.61
CA GLU A 67 -3.46 -24.68 -20.33
C GLU A 67 -2.72 -23.83 -19.28
N ALA A 68 -2.12 -22.69 -19.68
CA ALA A 68 -1.42 -21.82 -18.76
C ALA A 68 -2.40 -21.23 -17.73
N PRO A 69 -2.03 -21.17 -16.43
CA PRO A 69 -2.88 -20.61 -15.39
C PRO A 69 -3.34 -19.21 -15.69
N LYS A 70 -4.61 -18.93 -15.45
CA LYS A 70 -5.26 -17.64 -15.70
C LYS A 70 -5.38 -16.88 -14.40
N ILE A 71 -4.57 -15.82 -14.25
CA ILE A 71 -4.47 -15.03 -13.03
C ILE A 71 -5.09 -13.65 -13.26
N LEU A 72 -6.05 -13.28 -12.42
CA LEU A 72 -6.63 -11.95 -12.39
C LEU A 72 -6.00 -11.15 -11.25
N PHE A 73 -5.43 -9.98 -11.56
CA PHE A 73 -4.94 -9.03 -10.56
C PHE A 73 -5.84 -7.80 -10.52
N ILE A 74 -6.33 -7.45 -9.33
CA ILE A 74 -7.25 -6.32 -9.09
C ILE A 74 -6.57 -5.34 -8.15
N ASP A 75 -6.44 -4.09 -8.60
CA ASP A 75 -5.98 -2.94 -7.79
C ASP A 75 -6.85 -1.71 -8.07
N ASP A 76 -6.58 -0.57 -7.46
CA ASP A 76 -7.40 0.65 -7.57
C ASP A 76 -7.34 1.31 -8.95
N ARG A 77 -6.15 1.40 -9.52
CA ARG A 77 -5.89 2.11 -10.79
C ARG A 77 -4.69 1.51 -11.51
N MET A 78 -4.45 2.00 -12.73
CA MET A 78 -3.20 1.69 -13.42
C MET A 78 -2.00 2.13 -12.56
N PRO A 79 -1.05 1.22 -12.28
CA PRO A 79 -0.02 1.45 -11.26
C PRO A 79 1.20 2.20 -11.83
N TYR A 80 1.03 3.47 -12.18
CA TYR A 80 2.12 4.34 -12.60
C TYR A 80 3.05 4.67 -11.44
N ASP A 81 4.36 4.73 -11.70
CA ASP A 81 5.38 4.98 -10.68
C ASP A 81 5.23 6.36 -10.02
N PHE A 82 4.81 7.37 -10.78
CA PHE A 82 4.63 8.72 -10.27
C PHE A 82 3.47 8.88 -9.27
N LEU A 83 2.62 7.87 -9.12
CA LEU A 83 1.52 7.90 -8.16
C LEU A 83 1.97 7.67 -6.71
N GLY A 84 3.11 7.03 -6.50
CA GLY A 84 3.59 6.65 -5.17
C GLY A 84 2.68 5.63 -4.46
N ALA A 85 2.72 5.61 -3.12
CA ALA A 85 1.75 4.91 -2.26
C ALA A 85 1.39 3.46 -2.68
N GLY A 86 2.39 2.61 -2.88
CA GLY A 86 2.19 1.18 -3.21
C GLY A 86 2.03 0.88 -4.71
N TYR A 87 1.68 1.85 -5.56
CA TYR A 87 1.52 1.60 -7.00
C TYR A 87 2.81 1.14 -7.71
N PRO A 88 4.01 1.66 -7.40
CA PRO A 88 5.26 1.09 -7.94
C PRO A 88 5.40 -0.40 -7.64
N ARG A 89 4.97 -0.86 -6.46
CA ARG A 89 4.97 -2.28 -6.09
C ARG A 89 4.00 -3.08 -6.96
N SER A 90 2.78 -2.61 -7.16
CA SER A 90 1.80 -3.26 -8.05
C SER A 90 2.32 -3.34 -9.49
N ARG A 91 3.03 -2.32 -9.97
CA ARG A 91 3.71 -2.35 -11.28
C ARG A 91 4.78 -3.44 -11.36
N VAL A 92 5.58 -3.60 -10.31
CA VAL A 92 6.58 -4.69 -10.27
C VAL A 92 5.88 -6.05 -10.30
N ILE A 93 4.74 -6.23 -9.60
CA ILE A 93 3.94 -7.46 -9.66
C ILE A 93 3.48 -7.75 -11.11
N LEU A 94 2.97 -6.74 -11.83
CA LEU A 94 2.61 -6.90 -13.24
C LEU A 94 3.82 -7.31 -14.10
N ASN A 95 4.97 -6.68 -13.89
CA ASN A 95 6.21 -7.03 -14.59
C ASN A 95 6.71 -8.45 -14.25
N ILE A 96 6.44 -8.94 -13.04
CA ILE A 96 6.76 -10.33 -12.67
C ILE A 96 5.79 -11.27 -13.40
N LEU A 97 4.48 -11.03 -13.30
CA LEU A 97 3.45 -11.85 -13.95
C LEU A 97 3.70 -11.96 -15.47
N SER A 98 4.14 -10.88 -16.12
CA SER A 98 4.44 -10.88 -17.56
C SER A 98 5.61 -11.79 -17.96
N LYS A 99 6.51 -12.10 -17.03
CA LYS A 99 7.68 -12.97 -17.26
C LYS A 99 7.41 -14.45 -16.95
N LEU A 100 6.27 -14.75 -16.34
CA LEU A 100 5.89 -16.10 -15.95
C LEU A 100 5.06 -16.77 -17.05
N LYS A 101 4.99 -18.09 -16.99
CA LYS A 101 4.15 -18.91 -17.91
C LYS A 101 2.69 -18.90 -17.45
N VAL A 102 2.10 -17.71 -17.28
CA VAL A 102 0.70 -17.51 -16.90
C VAL A 102 0.00 -16.56 -17.86
N ASN A 103 -1.31 -16.63 -17.95
CA ASN A 103 -2.15 -15.67 -18.68
C ASN A 103 -2.71 -14.67 -17.65
N ALA A 104 -2.09 -13.50 -17.55
CA ALA A 104 -2.48 -12.49 -16.58
C ALA A 104 -3.48 -11.50 -17.15
N SER A 105 -4.42 -11.05 -16.30
CA SER A 105 -5.36 -9.97 -16.57
C SER A 105 -5.32 -8.96 -15.43
N PHE A 106 -5.48 -7.67 -15.71
CA PHE A 106 -5.47 -6.60 -14.71
C PHE A 106 -6.75 -5.76 -14.77
N ILE A 107 -7.28 -5.40 -13.59
CA ILE A 107 -8.46 -4.53 -13.44
C ILE A 107 -8.11 -3.35 -12.52
N PRO A 108 -8.18 -2.08 -13.00
CA PRO A 108 -8.10 -0.87 -12.18
C PRO A 108 -9.49 -0.53 -11.60
N LEU A 109 -9.89 -1.19 -10.49
CA LEU A 109 -11.27 -1.21 -10.00
C LEU A 109 -11.78 0.12 -9.43
N GLY A 110 -10.88 0.94 -8.85
CA GLY A 110 -11.26 2.14 -8.08
C GLY A 110 -11.40 3.40 -8.92
N PHE A 111 -10.63 3.52 -9.99
CA PHE A 111 -10.54 4.73 -10.81
C PHE A 111 -10.56 4.37 -12.29
N ALA A 112 -11.45 5.02 -13.03
CA ALA A 112 -11.49 4.86 -14.48
C ALA A 112 -10.14 5.23 -15.11
N CYS A 113 -9.70 4.43 -16.07
CA CYS A 113 -8.53 4.68 -16.86
C CYS A 113 -8.97 5.08 -18.26
N ASN A 114 -8.60 6.31 -18.67
CA ASN A 114 -8.91 6.86 -20.00
C ASN A 114 -7.67 6.87 -20.91
N ASP A 115 -6.59 6.18 -20.51
CA ASP A 115 -5.35 6.14 -21.27
C ASP A 115 -5.53 5.32 -22.55
N SER A 116 -4.93 5.79 -23.64
CA SER A 116 -4.98 5.08 -24.92
C SER A 116 -4.21 3.75 -24.82
N PRO A 117 -4.53 2.74 -25.66
CA PRO A 117 -3.77 1.50 -25.73
C PRO A 117 -2.26 1.72 -25.94
N SER A 118 -1.87 2.69 -26.76
CA SER A 118 -0.47 3.03 -26.99
C SER A 118 0.23 3.55 -25.71
N MET A 119 -0.47 4.35 -24.91
CA MET A 119 0.04 4.84 -23.63
C MET A 119 0.17 3.70 -22.61
N ILE A 120 -0.78 2.79 -22.56
CA ILE A 120 -0.70 1.61 -21.68
C ILE A 120 0.52 0.77 -22.07
N HIS A 121 0.67 0.40 -23.34
CA HIS A 121 1.79 -0.43 -23.80
C HIS A 121 3.16 0.24 -23.69
N SER A 122 3.24 1.58 -23.66
CA SER A 122 4.50 2.28 -23.42
C SER A 122 4.99 2.22 -21.97
N HIS A 123 4.09 1.94 -21.01
CA HIS A 123 4.41 1.92 -19.58
C HIS A 123 4.27 0.54 -18.94
N PHE A 124 3.49 -0.36 -19.52
CA PHE A 124 3.15 -1.65 -18.95
C PHE A 124 3.38 -2.79 -19.94
N PRO A 125 3.59 -4.04 -19.47
CA PRO A 125 3.77 -5.20 -20.32
C PRO A 125 2.62 -5.39 -21.33
N ASP A 126 2.95 -5.74 -22.55
CA ASP A 126 1.99 -5.94 -23.64
C ASP A 126 1.38 -7.35 -23.71
N ASN A 127 1.88 -8.28 -22.90
CA ASN A 127 1.38 -9.64 -22.76
C ASN A 127 0.42 -9.85 -21.60
N ILE A 128 -0.15 -8.76 -21.05
CA ILE A 128 -1.20 -8.76 -20.03
C ILE A 128 -2.49 -8.18 -20.62
N ASP A 129 -3.62 -8.77 -20.25
CA ASP A 129 -4.94 -8.24 -20.59
C ASP A 129 -5.33 -7.10 -19.63
N TYR A 130 -5.57 -5.88 -20.13
CA TYR A 130 -6.05 -4.76 -19.31
C TYR A 130 -7.53 -4.50 -19.51
N LEU A 131 -8.32 -4.67 -18.46
CA LEU A 131 -9.79 -4.56 -18.43
C LEU A 131 -10.21 -3.19 -17.89
N LEU A 132 -9.93 -2.12 -18.65
CA LEU A 132 -9.97 -0.73 -18.21
C LEU A 132 -11.37 -0.17 -17.95
N SER A 133 -12.40 -0.70 -18.64
CA SER A 133 -13.79 -0.28 -18.49
C SER A 133 -14.53 -0.90 -17.31
N LEU A 134 -13.91 -1.90 -16.65
CA LEU A 134 -14.51 -2.50 -15.46
C LEU A 134 -14.33 -1.58 -14.25
N ASN A 135 -15.42 -1.41 -13.52
CA ASN A 135 -15.51 -0.58 -12.34
C ASN A 135 -16.32 -1.29 -11.24
N LYS A 136 -16.55 -0.61 -10.13
CA LYS A 136 -17.32 -1.15 -9.00
C LYS A 136 -18.75 -1.57 -9.38
N ASP A 137 -19.37 -0.98 -10.37
CA ASP A 137 -20.75 -1.33 -10.77
C ASP A 137 -20.80 -2.59 -11.64
N SER A 138 -19.78 -2.83 -12.48
CA SER A 138 -19.72 -3.92 -13.45
C SER A 138 -18.97 -5.17 -12.99
N ILE A 139 -18.04 -5.04 -12.03
CA ILE A 139 -17.14 -6.11 -11.61
C ILE A 139 -17.87 -7.38 -11.13
N PHE A 140 -18.97 -7.26 -10.40
CA PHE A 140 -19.71 -8.43 -9.92
C PHE A 140 -20.31 -9.25 -11.06
N SER A 141 -20.89 -8.59 -12.06
CA SER A 141 -21.44 -9.24 -13.27
C SER A 141 -20.31 -9.92 -14.05
N PHE A 142 -19.18 -9.24 -14.22
CA PHE A 142 -18.01 -9.79 -14.88
C PHE A 142 -17.51 -11.07 -14.17
N LEU A 143 -17.24 -11.00 -12.88
CA LEU A 143 -16.75 -12.14 -12.10
C LEU A 143 -17.76 -13.30 -12.10
N TYR A 144 -19.05 -13.02 -12.05
CA TYR A 144 -20.08 -14.05 -12.16
C TYR A 144 -20.08 -14.73 -13.54
N LYS A 145 -19.99 -13.96 -14.63
CA LYS A 145 -19.90 -14.50 -16.00
C LYS A 145 -18.62 -15.30 -16.21
N LYS A 146 -17.51 -14.89 -15.59
CA LYS A 146 -16.18 -15.51 -15.68
C LYS A 146 -15.84 -16.47 -14.54
N ARG A 147 -16.81 -16.94 -13.76
CA ARG A 147 -16.62 -17.75 -12.53
C ARG A 147 -15.82 -19.03 -12.70
N ASN A 148 -15.73 -19.57 -13.92
CA ASN A 148 -14.94 -20.76 -14.25
C ASN A 148 -13.63 -20.43 -14.95
N PHE A 149 -13.39 -19.17 -15.26
CA PHE A 149 -12.31 -18.79 -16.17
C PHE A 149 -10.97 -18.65 -15.45
N PHE A 150 -10.93 -17.98 -14.29
CA PHE A 150 -9.69 -17.73 -13.57
C PHE A 150 -9.32 -18.89 -12.64
N ASP A 151 -8.02 -19.15 -12.52
CA ASP A 151 -7.45 -20.13 -11.60
C ASP A 151 -6.99 -19.44 -10.30
N ALA A 152 -6.60 -18.18 -10.40
CA ALA A 152 -6.32 -17.34 -9.23
C ALA A 152 -6.83 -15.90 -9.41
N ILE A 153 -7.18 -15.26 -8.29
CA ILE A 153 -7.51 -13.83 -8.20
C ILE A 153 -6.65 -13.22 -7.09
N ILE A 154 -5.81 -12.26 -7.46
CA ILE A 154 -5.03 -11.43 -6.53
C ILE A 154 -5.82 -10.15 -6.31
N ILE A 155 -6.12 -9.82 -5.06
CA ILE A 155 -6.82 -8.60 -4.67
C ILE A 155 -5.90 -7.75 -3.82
N SER A 156 -5.51 -6.59 -4.34
CA SER A 156 -4.71 -5.61 -3.62
C SER A 156 -5.59 -4.63 -2.86
N ARG A 157 -5.20 -4.30 -1.66
CA ARG A 157 -5.77 -3.32 -0.73
C ARG A 157 -7.03 -3.76 0.05
N PRO A 158 -7.10 -3.36 1.35
CA PRO A 158 -8.20 -3.77 2.23
C PRO A 158 -9.59 -3.37 1.72
N HIS A 159 -9.75 -2.16 1.18
CA HIS A 159 -11.06 -1.68 0.71
C HIS A 159 -11.56 -2.42 -0.55
N ASN A 160 -10.66 -2.89 -1.43
CA ASN A 160 -11.03 -3.73 -2.56
C ASN A 160 -11.42 -5.12 -2.08
N MET A 161 -10.67 -5.67 -1.12
CA MET A 161 -10.98 -6.95 -0.51
C MET A 161 -12.32 -6.91 0.23
N GLU A 162 -12.59 -5.87 1.01
CA GLU A 162 -13.89 -5.64 1.68
C GLU A 162 -15.02 -5.58 0.66
N TYR A 163 -14.82 -4.81 -0.42
CA TYR A 163 -15.83 -4.64 -1.47
C TYR A 163 -16.16 -5.95 -2.19
N LEU A 164 -15.14 -6.75 -2.51
CA LEU A 164 -15.28 -8.00 -3.26
C LEU A 164 -15.57 -9.23 -2.39
N TYR A 165 -15.45 -9.13 -1.06
CA TYR A 165 -15.52 -10.25 -0.12
C TYR A 165 -16.67 -11.22 -0.39
N GLY A 166 -17.90 -10.70 -0.58
CA GLY A 166 -19.07 -11.53 -0.78
C GLY A 166 -19.06 -12.31 -2.12
N VAL A 167 -18.59 -11.67 -3.20
CA VAL A 167 -18.48 -12.35 -4.51
C VAL A 167 -17.35 -13.37 -4.50
N LEU A 168 -16.23 -13.08 -3.84
CA LEU A 168 -15.12 -14.03 -3.69
C LEU A 168 -15.57 -15.30 -2.94
N LYS A 169 -16.29 -15.13 -1.85
CA LYS A 169 -16.90 -16.26 -1.11
C LYS A 169 -17.87 -17.09 -1.95
N TYR A 170 -18.64 -16.43 -2.81
CA TYR A 170 -19.49 -17.12 -3.78
C TYR A 170 -18.66 -17.90 -4.81
N LEU A 171 -17.64 -17.27 -5.40
CA LEU A 171 -16.77 -17.91 -6.40
C LEU A 171 -16.05 -19.14 -5.84
N LYS A 172 -15.54 -19.06 -4.60
CA LYS A 172 -14.92 -20.20 -3.90
C LYS A 172 -15.87 -21.39 -3.72
N ARG A 173 -17.14 -21.11 -3.41
CA ARG A 173 -18.16 -22.18 -3.32
C ARG A 173 -18.50 -22.79 -4.68
N TYR A 174 -18.43 -21.98 -5.74
CA TYR A 174 -18.74 -22.41 -7.10
C TYR A 174 -17.57 -23.17 -7.75
N LYS A 175 -16.33 -22.66 -7.60
CA LYS A 175 -15.06 -23.26 -8.07
C LYS A 175 -14.12 -23.41 -6.87
N PRO A 176 -14.15 -24.51 -6.10
CA PRO A 176 -13.29 -24.69 -4.92
C PRO A 176 -11.79 -24.66 -5.23
N SER A 177 -11.39 -25.01 -6.46
CA SER A 177 -10.00 -24.94 -6.92
C SER A 177 -9.49 -23.51 -7.17
N LEU A 178 -10.39 -22.50 -7.28
CA LEU A 178 -10.00 -21.10 -7.43
C LEU A 178 -9.15 -20.64 -6.22
N LYS A 179 -7.99 -20.10 -6.49
CA LYS A 179 -7.11 -19.52 -5.46
C LYS A 179 -7.41 -18.03 -5.28
N ILE A 180 -7.69 -17.63 -4.06
CA ILE A 180 -7.84 -16.22 -3.69
C ILE A 180 -6.57 -15.79 -2.95
N ILE A 181 -5.87 -14.80 -3.49
CA ILE A 181 -4.66 -14.24 -2.91
C ILE A 181 -4.99 -12.82 -2.45
N TYR A 182 -4.88 -12.57 -1.16
CA TYR A 182 -5.12 -11.24 -0.61
C TYR A 182 -3.80 -10.50 -0.38
N ASP A 183 -3.58 -9.47 -1.16
CA ASP A 183 -2.47 -8.54 -1.00
C ASP A 183 -2.88 -7.41 -0.06
N ALA A 184 -2.55 -7.55 1.23
CA ALA A 184 -3.02 -6.67 2.28
C ALA A 184 -2.43 -5.25 2.20
N GLU A 185 -1.23 -5.09 1.63
CA GLU A 185 -0.45 -3.84 1.53
C GLU A 185 -0.12 -3.19 2.89
N ALA A 186 -1.08 -3.11 3.82
CA ALA A 186 -0.90 -2.55 5.15
C ALA A 186 -2.03 -2.98 6.08
N LEU A 187 -1.71 -3.18 7.36
CA LEU A 187 -2.68 -3.43 8.42
C LEU A 187 -3.21 -2.09 8.97
N ILE A 188 -4.33 -1.63 8.40
CA ILE A 188 -4.86 -0.29 8.66
C ILE A 188 -5.38 -0.15 10.11
N CYS A 189 -5.96 -1.20 10.70
CA CYS A 189 -6.49 -1.15 12.07
C CYS A 189 -5.40 -0.76 13.08
N TYR A 190 -4.20 -1.30 12.97
CA TYR A 190 -3.09 -0.97 13.86
C TYR A 190 -2.62 0.48 13.74
N ARG A 191 -2.60 1.01 12.51
CA ARG A 191 -2.29 2.44 12.29
C ARG A 191 -3.33 3.34 12.97
N GLU A 192 -4.60 3.03 12.85
CA GLU A 192 -5.67 3.84 13.45
C GLU A 192 -5.65 3.76 14.99
N ILE A 193 -5.36 2.59 15.55
CA ILE A 193 -5.20 2.41 17.00
C ILE A 193 -4.02 3.27 17.49
N LEU A 194 -2.85 3.13 16.88
CA LEU A 194 -1.65 3.87 17.27
C LEU A 194 -1.83 5.39 17.08
N LYS A 195 -2.55 5.83 16.01
CA LYS A 195 -2.91 7.23 15.80
C LYS A 195 -3.66 7.80 17.00
N GLN A 196 -4.70 7.11 17.48
CA GLN A 196 -5.51 7.59 18.60
C GLN A 196 -4.73 7.60 19.92
N GLU A 197 -3.87 6.61 20.14
CA GLU A 197 -2.94 6.58 21.27
C GLU A 197 -1.98 7.77 21.24
N THR A 198 -1.41 8.05 20.06
CA THR A 198 -0.49 9.19 19.83
C THR A 198 -1.17 10.53 20.08
N LEU A 199 -2.44 10.67 19.74
CA LEU A 199 -3.24 11.89 19.96
C LEU A 199 -3.78 12.02 21.38
N GLY A 200 -3.45 11.10 22.31
CA GLY A 200 -3.96 11.09 23.68
C GLY A 200 -5.45 10.74 23.83
N GLN A 201 -6.02 10.12 22.79
CA GLN A 201 -7.44 9.70 22.75
C GLN A 201 -7.55 8.20 22.42
N PRO A 202 -6.97 7.29 23.24
CA PRO A 202 -6.91 5.87 22.91
C PRO A 202 -8.33 5.29 22.80
N PHE A 203 -8.51 4.42 21.81
CA PHE A 203 -9.76 3.66 21.70
C PHE A 203 -9.93 2.72 22.90
N SER A 204 -11.19 2.49 23.31
CA SER A 204 -11.47 1.43 24.29
C SER A 204 -11.03 0.05 23.77
N THR A 205 -10.76 -0.87 24.68
CA THR A 205 -10.36 -2.25 24.34
C THR A 205 -11.37 -2.93 23.41
N GLU A 206 -12.68 -2.69 23.61
CA GLU A 206 -13.75 -3.22 22.76
C GLU A 206 -13.67 -2.64 21.35
N LYS A 207 -13.38 -1.33 21.23
CA LYS A 207 -13.24 -0.67 19.92
C LYS A 207 -12.03 -1.15 19.17
N GLN A 208 -10.89 -1.30 19.86
CA GLN A 208 -9.66 -1.87 19.26
C GLN A 208 -9.91 -3.30 18.75
N LYS A 209 -10.52 -4.16 19.60
CA LYS A 209 -10.88 -5.52 19.20
C LYS A 209 -11.81 -5.54 17.98
N MET A 210 -12.82 -4.67 17.98
CA MET A 210 -13.75 -4.56 16.83
C MET A 210 -13.03 -4.23 15.53
N LEU A 211 -12.10 -3.25 15.53
CA LEU A 211 -11.33 -2.86 14.36
C LEU A 211 -10.44 -4.02 13.86
N ILE A 212 -9.75 -4.67 14.79
CA ILE A 212 -8.91 -5.84 14.49
C ILE A 212 -9.75 -6.98 13.91
N ASP A 213 -10.89 -7.31 14.51
CA ASP A 213 -11.76 -8.39 14.03
C ASP A 213 -12.39 -8.08 12.66
N GLN A 214 -12.66 -6.80 12.36
CA GLN A 214 -13.12 -6.38 11.04
C GLN A 214 -12.05 -6.61 9.95
N GLU A 215 -10.82 -6.23 10.22
CA GLU A 215 -9.72 -6.43 9.26
C GLU A 215 -9.36 -7.91 9.13
N LYS A 216 -9.28 -8.64 10.24
CA LYS A 216 -9.09 -10.12 10.26
C LYS A 216 -10.09 -10.84 9.39
N ALA A 217 -11.35 -10.44 9.42
CA ALA A 217 -12.38 -11.11 8.64
C ALA A 217 -12.11 -11.09 7.13
N LEU A 218 -11.31 -10.13 6.62
CA LEU A 218 -10.95 -10.05 5.20
C LEU A 218 -10.02 -11.20 4.78
N PHE A 219 -9.19 -11.70 5.70
CA PHE A 219 -8.28 -12.79 5.44
C PHE A 219 -8.99 -14.16 5.28
N SER A 220 -10.17 -14.30 5.83
CA SER A 220 -10.86 -15.61 5.98
C SER A 220 -11.28 -16.29 4.66
N VAL A 221 -11.24 -15.59 3.52
CA VAL A 221 -11.55 -16.14 2.21
C VAL A 221 -10.29 -16.40 1.38
N ALA A 222 -9.13 -15.94 1.85
CA ALA A 222 -7.88 -16.06 1.13
C ALA A 222 -7.25 -17.45 1.30
N ASP A 223 -6.70 -17.98 0.24
CA ASP A 223 -5.86 -19.19 0.23
C ASP A 223 -4.38 -18.84 0.51
N SER A 224 -3.98 -17.60 0.24
CA SER A 224 -2.67 -17.06 0.56
C SER A 224 -2.77 -15.55 0.82
N ILE A 225 -1.88 -15.03 1.64
CA ILE A 225 -1.84 -13.62 2.03
C ILE A 225 -0.47 -13.05 1.70
N TYR A 226 -0.45 -11.85 1.11
CA TYR A 226 0.76 -11.07 0.92
C TYR A 226 0.84 -9.98 1.99
N ALA A 227 1.86 -10.06 2.83
CA ALA A 227 2.26 -9.04 3.77
C ALA A 227 3.42 -8.23 3.17
N VAL A 228 3.57 -6.96 3.52
CA VAL A 228 4.67 -6.13 2.98
C VAL A 228 5.93 -6.20 3.82
N SER A 229 5.86 -6.73 5.04
CA SER A 229 7.00 -6.85 5.95
C SER A 229 6.94 -8.12 6.80
N PRO A 230 8.11 -8.57 7.32
CA PRO A 230 8.16 -9.68 8.26
C PRO A 230 7.36 -9.42 9.55
N SER A 231 7.31 -8.17 10.02
CA SER A 231 6.54 -7.77 11.20
C SER A 231 5.04 -7.92 10.98
N GLU A 232 4.51 -7.45 9.84
CA GLU A 232 3.11 -7.66 9.48
C GLU A 232 2.77 -9.15 9.26
N LYS A 233 3.68 -9.90 8.61
CA LYS A 233 3.52 -11.36 8.49
C LYS A 233 3.34 -12.01 9.86
N LYS A 234 4.16 -11.68 10.87
CA LYS A 234 4.04 -12.21 12.24
C LYS A 234 2.68 -11.86 12.86
N LEU A 235 2.22 -10.61 12.68
CA LEU A 235 0.90 -10.18 13.19
C LEU A 235 -0.24 -10.97 12.55
N ILE A 236 -0.23 -11.14 11.23
CA ILE A 236 -1.26 -11.90 10.51
C ILE A 236 -1.21 -13.37 10.93
N GLN A 237 -0.02 -13.95 11.07
CA GLN A 237 0.18 -15.35 11.41
C GLN A 237 -0.36 -15.73 12.80
N ASN A 238 -0.35 -14.78 13.75
CA ASN A 238 -0.99 -14.99 15.05
C ASN A 238 -2.50 -15.23 14.97
N TYR A 239 -3.13 -14.79 13.90
CA TYR A 239 -4.57 -14.93 13.69
C TYR A 239 -4.93 -16.05 12.70
N TYR A 240 -4.06 -16.32 11.74
CA TYR A 240 -4.23 -17.29 10.66
C TYR A 240 -2.97 -18.16 10.51
N PRO A 241 -2.69 -19.04 11.49
CA PRO A 241 -1.46 -19.84 11.52
C PRO A 241 -1.34 -20.80 10.33
N ASP A 242 -2.46 -21.32 9.85
CA ASP A 242 -2.52 -22.34 8.78
C ASP A 242 -2.55 -21.73 7.37
N THR A 243 -2.75 -20.42 7.24
CA THR A 243 -2.80 -19.77 5.92
C THR A 243 -1.38 -19.43 5.47
N PRO A 244 -0.95 -19.81 4.26
CA PRO A 244 0.33 -19.39 3.70
C PRO A 244 0.45 -17.87 3.63
N ILE A 245 1.50 -17.30 4.24
CA ILE A 245 1.76 -15.87 4.24
C ILE A 245 3.15 -15.62 3.66
N SER A 246 3.20 -14.91 2.53
CA SER A 246 4.44 -14.52 1.87
C SER A 246 4.73 -13.03 2.08
N VAL A 247 5.99 -12.70 2.33
CA VAL A 247 6.42 -11.29 2.37
C VAL A 247 6.72 -10.85 0.94
N ILE A 248 5.79 -10.07 0.38
CA ILE A 248 5.96 -9.43 -0.93
C ILE A 248 6.15 -7.94 -0.67
N SER A 249 7.39 -7.55 -0.40
CA SER A 249 7.71 -6.18 -0.01
C SER A 249 7.81 -5.24 -1.21
N HIS A 250 8.11 -3.98 -0.95
CA HIS A 250 8.52 -3.05 -1.99
C HIS A 250 9.94 -3.37 -2.47
N CYS A 251 10.32 -2.80 -3.61
CA CYS A 251 11.70 -2.76 -4.03
C CYS A 251 12.10 -1.32 -4.35
N VAL A 252 13.35 -1.01 -4.11
CA VAL A 252 13.98 0.27 -4.44
C VAL A 252 15.18 0.03 -5.34
N GLU A 253 15.51 1.02 -6.14
CA GLU A 253 16.72 0.97 -6.95
C GLU A 253 17.91 1.32 -6.06
N SER A 254 19.01 0.61 -6.27
CA SER A 254 20.28 0.90 -5.60
C SER A 254 20.95 2.06 -6.30
N HIS A 255 21.42 3.02 -5.52
CA HIS A 255 22.18 4.16 -6.01
C HIS A 255 23.59 4.14 -5.42
N GLN A 256 24.56 4.64 -6.19
CA GLN A 256 25.87 4.93 -5.62
C GLN A 256 25.80 6.31 -4.95
N PRO A 257 26.25 6.45 -3.70
CA PRO A 257 26.28 7.75 -3.04
C PRO A 257 27.12 8.75 -3.83
N ILE A 258 26.50 9.88 -4.22
CA ILE A 258 27.16 10.92 -5.01
C ILE A 258 28.16 11.69 -4.14
N ASN A 259 27.80 11.95 -2.89
CA ASN A 259 28.58 12.77 -1.97
C ASN A 259 28.87 12.03 -0.66
N GLY A 260 30.08 12.19 -0.13
CA GLY A 260 30.47 11.79 1.21
C GLY A 260 30.13 12.86 2.26
N PHE A 261 30.49 12.60 3.51
CA PHE A 261 30.19 13.39 4.71
C PHE A 261 30.44 14.90 4.56
N HIS A 262 31.60 15.31 4.06
CA HIS A 262 32.01 16.73 3.99
C HIS A 262 31.26 17.56 2.93
N LYS A 263 30.60 16.90 1.97
CA LYS A 263 29.83 17.58 0.92
C LYS A 263 28.33 17.64 1.21
N ARG A 264 27.92 17.23 2.41
CA ARG A 264 26.51 17.18 2.85
C ARG A 264 26.31 18.08 4.05
N GLU A 265 25.20 18.81 4.11
CA GLU A 265 24.99 19.85 5.12
C GLU A 265 23.63 19.79 5.83
N ASN A 266 22.54 19.56 5.12
CA ASN A 266 21.20 19.78 5.63
C ASN A 266 20.55 18.51 6.20
N PHE A 267 19.51 18.72 7.00
CA PHE A 267 18.53 17.71 7.33
C PHE A 267 17.47 17.63 6.21
N LEU A 268 16.98 16.45 5.91
CA LEU A 268 16.00 16.22 4.86
C LEU A 268 14.77 15.48 5.39
N PHE A 269 13.59 16.01 5.07
CA PHE A 269 12.32 15.33 5.21
C PHE A 269 11.62 15.24 3.85
N ILE A 270 11.12 14.06 3.49
CA ILE A 270 10.33 13.86 2.26
C ILE A 270 8.97 13.29 2.63
N GLY A 271 7.90 13.87 2.08
CA GLY A 271 6.57 13.34 2.28
C GLY A 271 5.45 14.16 1.66
N ARG A 272 4.32 13.51 1.41
CA ARG A 272 3.09 14.18 1.01
C ARG A 272 2.46 14.84 2.25
N LEU A 273 2.22 16.15 2.18
CA LEU A 273 1.83 17.00 3.31
C LEU A 273 0.52 17.76 3.04
N ASN A 274 -0.46 17.12 2.39
CA ASN A 274 -1.71 17.75 1.97
C ASN A 274 -2.80 17.71 3.04
N GLU A 275 -2.82 16.66 3.86
CA GLU A 275 -3.90 16.37 4.80
C GLU A 275 -3.43 16.59 6.22
N ASN A 276 -4.14 17.43 6.99
CA ASN A 276 -3.77 17.81 8.34
C ASN A 276 -3.61 16.63 9.30
N ASP A 277 -4.38 15.56 9.12
CA ASP A 277 -4.38 14.38 9.97
C ASP A 277 -3.52 13.21 9.45
N SER A 278 -2.70 13.49 8.42
CA SER A 278 -1.79 12.49 7.86
C SER A 278 -0.59 12.23 8.78
N PRO A 279 -0.01 11.01 8.75
CA PRO A 279 1.19 10.70 9.52
C PRO A 279 2.37 11.62 9.21
N ASN A 280 2.49 12.10 7.98
CA ASN A 280 3.58 12.98 7.57
C ASN A 280 3.45 14.38 8.15
N VAL A 281 2.24 14.96 8.14
CA VAL A 281 1.99 16.30 8.72
C VAL A 281 2.15 16.26 10.22
N ASP A 282 1.55 15.27 10.90
CA ASP A 282 1.70 15.08 12.33
C ASP A 282 3.17 14.96 12.75
N SER A 283 3.94 14.10 12.07
CA SER A 283 5.35 13.87 12.40
C SER A 283 6.22 15.10 12.18
N LEU A 284 5.97 15.85 11.10
CA LEU A 284 6.73 17.06 10.81
C LEU A 284 6.47 18.16 11.83
N ILE A 285 5.20 18.37 12.21
CA ILE A 285 4.83 19.34 13.24
C ILE A 285 5.49 18.98 14.57
N TRP A 286 5.34 17.73 15.00
CA TRP A 286 5.97 17.25 16.23
C TRP A 286 7.50 17.45 16.21
N PHE A 287 8.16 17.08 15.12
CA PHE A 287 9.61 17.28 14.97
C PHE A 287 10.01 18.74 15.07
N CYS A 288 9.32 19.62 14.34
CA CYS A 288 9.65 21.03 14.31
C CYS A 288 9.35 21.76 15.64
N GLN A 289 8.38 21.28 16.41
CA GLN A 289 8.04 21.89 17.70
C GLN A 289 8.89 21.36 18.86
N GLU A 290 9.12 20.05 18.91
CA GLU A 290 9.70 19.39 20.09
C GLU A 290 11.19 19.02 19.93
N ILE A 291 11.69 18.85 18.70
CA ILE A 291 13.02 18.32 18.42
C ILE A 291 13.92 19.37 17.76
N TRP A 292 13.44 19.97 16.70
CA TRP A 292 14.21 20.88 15.86
C TRP A 292 14.84 22.06 16.63
N PRO A 293 14.15 22.74 17.57
CA PRO A 293 14.76 23.82 18.35
C PRO A 293 16.00 23.37 19.15
N SER A 294 16.00 22.14 19.67
CA SER A 294 17.10 21.55 20.41
C SER A 294 18.28 21.18 19.52
N ILE A 295 18.02 20.75 18.27
CA ILE A 295 19.04 20.54 17.24
C ILE A 295 19.66 21.89 16.85
N ARG A 296 18.85 22.89 16.55
CA ARG A 296 19.32 24.24 16.17
C ARG A 296 20.18 24.91 17.22
N LYS A 297 19.87 24.67 18.50
CA LYS A 297 20.72 25.20 19.59
C LYS A 297 22.15 24.66 19.56
N GLN A 298 22.34 23.41 19.12
CA GLN A 298 23.63 22.73 19.02
C GLN A 298 24.29 22.89 17.64
N LEU A 299 23.48 23.03 16.60
CA LEU A 299 23.89 23.17 15.19
C LEU A 299 23.27 24.44 14.58
N PRO A 300 23.74 25.65 14.93
CA PRO A 300 23.13 26.91 14.49
C PRO A 300 23.10 27.13 12.98
N GLN A 301 24.00 26.47 12.22
CA GLN A 301 24.09 26.54 10.77
C GLN A 301 23.17 25.58 10.03
N ALA A 302 22.69 24.51 10.69
CA ALA A 302 21.90 23.46 10.04
C ALA A 302 20.55 24.00 9.55
N LYS A 303 20.09 23.52 8.40
CA LYS A 303 18.76 23.78 7.84
C LYS A 303 17.99 22.50 7.66
N LEU A 304 16.67 22.61 7.64
CA LEU A 304 15.74 21.52 7.35
C LEU A 304 15.11 21.73 5.97
N ASP A 305 15.43 20.86 5.03
CA ASP A 305 14.82 20.82 3.71
C ASP A 305 13.60 19.89 3.74
N ILE A 306 12.45 20.40 3.34
CA ILE A 306 11.17 19.68 3.29
C ILE A 306 10.73 19.58 1.84
N VAL A 307 10.68 18.34 1.31
CA VAL A 307 10.30 18.09 -0.07
C VAL A 307 8.97 17.33 -0.11
N GLY A 308 8.04 17.85 -0.90
CA GLY A 308 6.70 17.31 -1.10
C GLY A 308 5.64 18.39 -1.17
N LEU A 309 4.50 18.05 -1.71
CA LEU A 309 3.37 18.97 -1.80
C LEU A 309 2.84 19.27 -0.38
N ALA A 310 2.97 20.53 0.06
CA ALA A 310 2.70 20.97 1.43
C ALA A 310 1.51 21.97 1.46
N GLU A 311 0.29 21.43 1.42
CA GLU A 311 -0.97 22.20 1.41
C GLU A 311 -1.69 22.21 2.76
N ALA A 312 -1.32 21.32 3.68
CA ALA A 312 -1.93 21.23 5.00
C ALA A 312 -1.85 22.55 5.76
N SER A 313 -2.98 23.05 6.24
CA SER A 313 -3.07 24.36 6.90
C SER A 313 -2.27 24.46 8.19
N GLN A 314 -2.07 23.34 8.89
CA GLN A 314 -1.27 23.26 10.11
C GLN A 314 0.22 23.53 9.89
N LEU A 315 0.71 23.49 8.65
CA LEU A 315 2.11 23.78 8.31
C LEU A 315 2.41 25.27 8.13
N LYS A 316 1.39 26.14 8.10
CA LYS A 316 1.58 27.58 7.89
C LYS A 316 2.59 28.24 8.84
N PRO A 317 2.61 27.92 10.16
CA PRO A 317 3.58 28.53 11.09
C PRO A 317 5.04 28.14 10.77
N LEU A 318 5.27 26.96 10.22
CA LEU A 318 6.61 26.47 9.88
C LEU A 318 7.18 27.14 8.63
N LYS A 319 6.31 27.57 7.70
CA LYS A 319 6.74 28.19 6.43
C LYS A 319 7.40 29.55 6.58
N ASN A 320 7.31 30.16 7.76
CA ASN A 320 7.87 31.48 8.04
C ASN A 320 9.17 31.40 8.88
N GLN A 321 9.77 30.22 9.01
CA GLN A 321 11.02 30.04 9.75
C GLN A 321 12.19 30.01 8.76
N ASP A 322 13.23 30.84 9.00
CA ASP A 322 14.38 31.04 8.09
C ASP A 322 15.28 29.77 7.95
N ASP A 323 15.16 28.84 8.89
CA ASP A 323 15.94 27.61 8.95
C ASP A 323 15.16 26.38 8.43
N ILE A 324 13.93 26.57 7.92
CA ILE A 324 13.09 25.54 7.34
C ILE A 324 12.73 25.91 5.89
N ASN A 325 13.20 25.11 4.95
CA ASN A 325 12.99 25.32 3.52
C ASN A 325 11.92 24.39 2.98
N PHE A 326 10.83 24.93 2.45
CA PHE A 326 9.80 24.16 1.74
C PHE A 326 10.03 24.21 0.23
N HIS A 327 10.39 23.09 -0.37
CA HIS A 327 10.70 22.98 -1.80
C HIS A 327 9.50 22.60 -2.68
N GLY A 328 8.35 22.28 -2.06
CA GLY A 328 7.18 21.82 -2.80
C GLY A 328 7.39 20.43 -3.44
N ARG A 329 6.53 20.11 -4.41
CA ARG A 329 6.67 18.85 -5.18
C ARG A 329 7.87 18.97 -6.12
N GLN A 330 8.71 17.95 -6.11
CA GLN A 330 9.85 17.78 -7.01
C GLN A 330 9.67 16.49 -7.81
N ASP A 331 10.03 16.55 -9.09
CA ASP A 331 9.97 15.38 -9.98
C ASP A 331 11.24 14.52 -9.87
N CYS A 332 12.38 15.12 -9.50
CA CYS A 332 13.63 14.44 -9.17
C CYS A 332 14.08 14.77 -7.74
N LEU A 333 14.50 13.75 -7.01
CA LEU A 333 14.92 13.88 -5.61
C LEU A 333 16.43 13.76 -5.42
N ASP A 334 17.19 13.45 -6.48
CA ASP A 334 18.60 13.09 -6.40
C ASP A 334 19.47 14.21 -5.81
N GLU A 335 19.20 15.47 -6.17
CA GLU A 335 19.93 16.63 -5.63
C GLU A 335 19.70 16.79 -4.13
N PHE A 336 18.47 16.59 -3.67
CA PHE A 336 18.14 16.64 -2.24
C PHE A 336 18.80 15.50 -1.47
N TYR A 337 18.78 14.29 -2.03
CA TYR A 337 19.48 13.16 -1.45
C TYR A 337 21.00 13.36 -1.45
N ALA A 338 21.56 13.98 -2.48
CA ALA A 338 23.00 14.26 -2.56
C ALA A 338 23.47 15.34 -1.57
N ALA A 339 22.62 16.33 -1.26
CA ALA A 339 22.93 17.43 -0.37
C ALA A 339 22.67 17.11 1.12
N ALA A 340 21.72 16.22 1.41
CA ALA A 340 21.31 15.94 2.78
C ALA A 340 22.36 15.16 3.57
N LYS A 341 22.68 15.63 4.77
CA LYS A 341 23.57 14.96 5.71
C LYS A 341 22.85 13.95 6.59
N VAL A 342 21.62 14.27 6.99
CA VAL A 342 20.77 13.41 7.82
C VAL A 342 19.35 13.40 7.26
N PHE A 343 18.81 12.21 7.06
CA PHE A 343 17.38 12.04 6.73
C PHE A 343 16.58 11.84 8.02
N ILE A 344 15.51 12.59 8.20
CA ILE A 344 14.64 12.44 9.37
C ILE A 344 13.30 11.80 8.99
N ALA A 345 12.89 10.82 9.79
CA ALA A 345 11.60 10.15 9.66
C ALA A 345 10.91 10.04 11.03
N PRO A 346 10.44 11.17 11.60
CA PRO A 346 9.90 11.25 12.95
C PRO A 346 8.45 10.78 13.03
N THR A 347 8.11 9.68 12.35
CA THR A 347 6.73 9.19 12.20
C THR A 347 6.24 8.54 13.49
N ARG A 348 5.12 9.03 14.05
CA ARG A 348 4.57 8.56 15.31
C ARG A 348 3.52 7.46 15.16
N PHE A 349 2.87 7.38 13.99
CA PHE A 349 1.94 6.30 13.62
C PHE A 349 1.98 6.06 12.12
N ALA A 350 1.99 4.81 11.70
CA ALA A 350 2.01 4.41 10.29
C ALA A 350 1.57 2.95 10.12
N ALA A 351 1.36 2.54 8.87
CA ALA A 351 1.27 1.15 8.44
C ALA A 351 1.92 0.99 7.07
N GLY A 352 2.32 -0.23 6.70
CA GLY A 352 3.03 -0.52 5.47
C GLY A 352 4.51 -0.14 5.52
N ILE A 353 5.17 -0.09 4.36
CA ILE A 353 6.60 0.21 4.24
C ILE A 353 6.82 1.71 4.01
N PRO A 354 7.67 2.38 4.81
CA PRO A 354 8.00 3.79 4.64
C PRO A 354 9.00 4.00 3.49
N LEU A 355 8.53 4.02 2.24
CA LEU A 355 9.37 4.14 1.04
C LEU A 355 10.33 5.32 1.07
N LYS A 356 9.98 6.41 1.73
CA LYS A 356 10.87 7.57 1.91
C LYS A 356 12.15 7.22 2.67
N VAL A 357 12.06 6.31 3.63
CA VAL A 357 13.22 5.79 4.39
C VAL A 357 14.06 4.90 3.49
N CYS A 358 13.42 3.98 2.75
CA CYS A 358 14.12 3.12 1.80
C CYS A 358 14.84 3.94 0.72
N GLY A 359 14.20 5.00 0.20
CA GLY A 359 14.81 5.90 -0.79
C GLY A 359 16.02 6.64 -0.22
N ALA A 360 15.93 7.20 0.99
CA ALA A 360 17.08 7.87 1.62
C ALA A 360 18.25 6.88 1.87
N ALA A 361 17.96 5.68 2.36
CA ALA A 361 18.96 4.65 2.60
C ALA A 361 19.63 4.19 1.30
N SER A 362 18.87 4.05 0.20
CA SER A 362 19.44 3.66 -1.10
C SER A 362 20.40 4.69 -1.69
N HIS A 363 20.35 5.94 -1.21
CA HIS A 363 21.29 7.03 -1.55
C HIS A 363 22.40 7.21 -0.50
N GLY A 364 22.52 6.29 0.45
CA GLY A 364 23.56 6.30 1.47
C GLY A 364 23.42 7.45 2.47
N ILE A 365 22.22 7.91 2.77
CA ILE A 365 22.01 8.94 3.79
C ILE A 365 21.69 8.24 5.11
N PRO A 366 22.43 8.53 6.20
CA PRO A 366 22.02 8.09 7.53
C PRO A 366 20.64 8.60 7.92
N ILE A 367 19.86 7.74 8.55
CA ILE A 367 18.46 8.00 8.84
C ILE A 367 18.25 8.03 10.35
N VAL A 368 17.55 9.04 10.84
CA VAL A 368 17.00 9.03 12.20
C VAL A 368 15.49 8.85 12.11
N MET A 369 15.01 7.74 12.64
CA MET A 369 13.58 7.36 12.56
C MET A 369 13.05 6.88 13.91
N THR A 370 11.73 6.85 14.02
CA THR A 370 11.06 6.32 15.21
C THR A 370 11.07 4.79 15.23
N GLU A 371 10.86 4.20 16.41
CA GLU A 371 10.74 2.76 16.59
C GLU A 371 9.59 2.15 15.77
N VAL A 372 8.54 2.91 15.50
CA VAL A 372 7.42 2.50 14.64
C VAL A 372 7.93 2.12 13.25
N LEU A 373 8.74 2.98 12.64
CA LEU A 373 9.28 2.71 11.29
C LEU A 373 10.36 1.64 11.30
N LEU A 374 11.18 1.61 12.33
CA LEU A 374 12.19 0.57 12.53
C LEU A 374 11.54 -0.82 12.57
N THR A 375 10.44 -0.95 13.32
CA THR A 375 9.67 -2.19 13.41
C THR A 375 9.02 -2.56 12.07
N GLN A 376 8.44 -1.59 11.35
CA GLN A 376 7.82 -1.83 10.03
C GLN A 376 8.82 -2.31 8.98
N LEU A 377 10.02 -1.78 9.02
CA LEU A 377 11.10 -2.17 8.13
C LEU A 377 11.78 -3.48 8.56
N ASP A 378 11.55 -3.98 9.76
CA ASP A 378 12.33 -5.05 10.39
C ASP A 378 13.85 -4.70 10.41
N TRP A 379 14.14 -3.40 10.63
CA TRP A 379 15.51 -2.88 10.60
C TRP A 379 16.33 -3.46 11.74
N PRO A 380 17.59 -3.83 11.52
CA PRO A 380 18.41 -4.44 12.55
C PRO A 380 18.53 -3.57 13.81
N LYS A 381 18.26 -4.16 14.98
CA LYS A 381 18.21 -3.45 16.29
C LYS A 381 19.57 -2.91 16.77
N TYR A 382 20.67 -3.35 16.20
CA TYR A 382 22.00 -2.83 16.52
C TYR A 382 22.30 -1.49 15.84
N SER A 383 21.49 -1.08 14.87
CA SER A 383 21.54 0.29 14.39
C SER A 383 20.88 1.20 15.43
N SER A 384 21.63 2.14 15.99
CA SER A 384 21.15 3.11 16.98
C SER A 384 20.11 4.12 16.43
N LEU A 385 19.51 3.80 15.28
CA LEU A 385 18.64 4.69 14.50
C LEU A 385 17.17 4.67 14.91
N GLY A 386 16.76 3.75 15.79
CA GLY A 386 15.37 3.69 16.26
C GLY A 386 15.18 4.40 17.59
N VAL A 387 14.32 5.39 17.63
CA VAL A 387 14.00 6.14 18.85
C VAL A 387 12.50 6.08 19.12
N HIS A 388 12.12 5.78 20.37
CA HIS A 388 10.71 5.87 20.76
C HIS A 388 10.23 7.32 20.62
N TRP A 389 9.04 7.55 20.03
CA TRP A 389 8.52 8.89 19.75
C TRP A 389 8.38 9.81 20.99
N GLN A 390 8.26 9.24 22.19
CA GLN A 390 8.23 10.01 23.45
C GLN A 390 9.63 10.47 23.92
N GLN A 391 10.70 10.03 23.27
CA GLN A 391 12.09 10.35 23.66
C GLN A 391 12.71 11.38 22.71
N SER A 392 12.15 12.60 22.67
CA SER A 392 12.62 13.69 21.81
C SER A 392 14.09 14.03 22.05
N SER A 393 14.57 13.92 23.30
CA SER A 393 15.98 14.16 23.65
C SER A 393 16.93 13.18 22.98
N GLN A 394 16.59 11.89 22.93
CA GLN A 394 17.41 10.88 22.26
C GLN A 394 17.40 11.08 20.74
N PHE A 395 16.28 11.46 20.15
CA PHE A 395 16.19 11.78 18.73
C PHE A 395 17.14 12.96 18.40
N THR A 396 17.11 14.02 19.21
CA THR A 396 18.02 15.18 19.10
C THR A 396 19.48 14.76 19.17
N GLN A 397 19.87 13.98 20.19
CA GLN A 397 21.25 13.53 20.39
C GLN A 397 21.75 12.69 19.22
N THR A 398 20.93 11.78 18.71
CA THR A 398 21.26 10.95 17.55
C THR A 398 21.47 11.81 16.29
N CYS A 399 20.58 12.77 16.03
CA CYS A 399 20.73 13.73 14.92
C CYS A 399 22.05 14.50 15.01
N VAL A 400 22.35 15.05 16.18
CA VAL A 400 23.57 15.85 16.40
C VAL A 400 24.83 14.99 16.28
N LYS A 401 24.80 13.76 16.81
CA LYS A 401 25.92 12.82 16.70
C LYS A 401 26.21 12.49 15.23
N ILE A 402 25.20 12.07 14.46
CA ILE A 402 25.36 11.75 13.03
C ILE A 402 25.90 12.97 12.26
N TYR A 403 25.40 14.16 12.58
CA TYR A 403 25.79 15.38 11.87
C TYR A 403 27.26 15.76 12.07
N ASN A 404 27.86 15.49 13.25
CA ASN A 404 29.21 15.92 13.63
C ASN A 404 30.27 14.81 13.55
N ASP A 405 29.89 13.54 13.63
CA ASP A 405 30.80 12.40 13.73
C ASP A 405 30.86 11.68 12.37
N GLU A 406 31.97 11.89 11.64
CA GLU A 406 32.16 11.32 10.29
C GLU A 406 32.23 9.80 10.30
N GLU A 407 32.90 9.21 11.29
CA GLU A 407 33.04 7.74 11.38
C GLU A 407 31.67 7.10 11.61
N TYR A 408 30.90 7.64 12.54
CA TYR A 408 29.55 7.20 12.83
C TYR A 408 28.60 7.43 11.65
N TRP A 409 28.74 8.57 10.94
CA TRP A 409 27.98 8.84 9.72
C TRP A 409 28.24 7.79 8.63
N ASN A 410 29.53 7.47 8.38
CA ASN A 410 29.93 6.49 7.37
C ASN A 410 29.42 5.08 7.72
N GLU A 411 29.53 4.69 8.99
CA GLU A 411 28.99 3.42 9.48
C GLU A 411 27.47 3.32 9.22
N MET A 412 26.69 4.33 9.60
CA MET A 412 25.23 4.34 9.43
C MET A 412 24.82 4.38 7.95
N SER A 413 25.55 5.13 7.13
CA SER A 413 25.36 5.17 5.68
C SER A 413 25.54 3.79 5.05
N GLN A 414 26.63 3.12 5.38
CA GLN A 414 26.94 1.78 4.84
C GLN A 414 25.94 0.73 5.30
N GLN A 415 25.56 0.71 6.58
CA GLN A 415 24.55 -0.21 7.09
C GLN A 415 23.18 -0.02 6.39
N GLY A 416 22.77 1.23 6.16
CA GLY A 416 21.55 1.54 5.43
C GLY A 416 21.57 1.02 3.99
N LEU A 417 22.66 1.28 3.27
CA LEU A 417 22.86 0.79 1.90
C LEU A 417 22.84 -0.74 1.82
N GLU A 418 23.58 -1.41 2.69
CA GLU A 418 23.64 -2.87 2.72
C GLU A 418 22.26 -3.49 3.00
N TYR A 419 21.54 -2.94 3.98
CA TYR A 419 20.22 -3.42 4.33
C TYR A 419 19.22 -3.29 3.15
N ILE A 420 19.17 -2.12 2.50
CA ILE A 420 18.28 -1.90 1.36
C ILE A 420 18.67 -2.79 0.17
N ASN A 421 19.96 -2.88 -0.13
CA ASN A 421 20.48 -3.68 -1.24
C ASN A 421 20.32 -5.19 -1.06
N THR A 422 20.05 -5.66 0.16
CA THR A 422 19.79 -7.08 0.43
C THR A 422 18.32 -7.40 0.58
N GLN A 423 17.52 -6.51 1.20
CA GLN A 423 16.13 -6.81 1.58
C GLN A 423 15.09 -6.25 0.61
N TYR A 424 15.39 -5.13 -0.07
CA TYR A 424 14.42 -4.39 -0.88
C TYR A 424 14.75 -4.39 -2.38
N THR A 425 15.20 -5.53 -2.89
CA THR A 425 15.59 -5.68 -4.31
C THR A 425 14.44 -6.24 -5.16
N LYS A 426 14.47 -5.93 -6.47
CA LYS A 426 13.55 -6.54 -7.45
C LYS A 426 13.69 -8.07 -7.48
N GLU A 427 14.91 -8.57 -7.30
CA GLU A 427 15.25 -10.00 -7.27
C GLU A 427 14.59 -10.70 -6.08
N GLN A 428 14.70 -10.12 -4.87
CA GLN A 428 14.08 -10.67 -3.67
C GLN A 428 12.55 -10.69 -3.80
N MET A 429 11.96 -9.62 -4.31
CA MET A 429 10.52 -9.58 -4.56
C MET A 429 10.09 -10.62 -5.59
N TYR A 430 10.84 -10.78 -6.69
CA TYR A 430 10.59 -11.80 -7.70
C TYR A 430 10.58 -13.21 -7.11
N ARG A 431 11.63 -13.58 -6.38
CA ARG A 431 11.74 -14.90 -5.73
C ARG A 431 10.58 -15.17 -4.78
N SER A 432 10.28 -14.22 -3.90
CA SER A 432 9.17 -14.36 -2.94
C SER A 432 7.81 -14.53 -3.63
N PHE A 433 7.57 -13.77 -4.71
CA PHE A 433 6.33 -13.84 -5.47
C PHE A 433 6.20 -15.17 -6.22
N VAL A 434 7.24 -15.62 -6.91
CA VAL A 434 7.26 -16.92 -7.62
C VAL A 434 7.02 -18.05 -6.64
N THR A 435 7.79 -18.12 -5.54
CA THR A 435 7.60 -19.16 -4.51
C THR A 435 6.17 -19.19 -3.96
N SER A 436 5.53 -18.01 -3.81
CA SER A 436 4.14 -17.95 -3.34
C SER A 436 3.14 -18.55 -4.33
N LEU A 437 3.38 -18.40 -5.64
CA LEU A 437 2.53 -19.01 -6.68
C LEU A 437 2.79 -20.52 -6.81
N GLU A 438 4.04 -20.97 -6.68
CA GLU A 438 4.42 -22.39 -6.66
C GLU A 438 3.73 -23.13 -5.49
N GLN A 439 3.71 -22.54 -4.29
CA GLN A 439 3.00 -23.11 -3.13
C GLN A 439 1.50 -23.28 -3.35
N LEU A 440 0.93 -22.54 -4.28
CA LEU A 440 -0.49 -22.65 -4.67
C LEU A 440 -0.72 -23.56 -5.89
N ASN A 441 0.32 -24.17 -6.44
CA ASN A 441 0.32 -24.95 -7.69
C ASN A 441 -0.19 -24.12 -8.89
N LEU A 442 0.29 -22.88 -9.00
CA LEU A 442 -0.03 -21.95 -10.10
C LEU A 442 1.15 -21.77 -11.07
N LEU A 443 2.29 -22.44 -10.81
CA LEU A 443 3.48 -22.48 -11.66
C LEU A 443 4.00 -23.90 -11.75
#